data_da2e6098767127704f6f15323306b962
#
_entry.id   da2e6098767127704f6f15323306b962
#
_cell.length_a   1.000
_cell.length_b   1.000
_cell.length_c   1.000
_cell.angle_alpha   90.00
_cell.angle_beta   90.00
_cell.angle_gamma   90.00
#
_symmetry.space_group_name_H-M   'P 1'
#
loop_
_entity.id
_entity.type
_entity.pdbx_description
1 polymer ?
#
loop_
_entity_poly.entity_id
_entity_poly.type
_entity_poly.pdbx_seq_one_letter_code
_entity_poly.pdbx_strand_id
1 'polypeptide(L)'
;MPSSRKTLNDKWFRFIGIPFLTFMSHEVFFNEHHMSEEGFSYWEVYFIALAETVLVWEANRLVLLYFHNRYPALNQTRQRLTGIFLGCLLVTFAVRYLTIWFYDKTLFWGYVFPPEGYWYNILIALLYVPIVAGIYEGVYFFQQWKQTFAEKEALKIENLQTQLDSLKAQINPHFLFNNLGSLASLIMEDQVQAVTFVNELSSVYRYVLQANEKHLIALKSELAFIDHYFHLLKTRFSEGIELHCQVEPQQMEFLLPPLTLQLLIENAIKHNAILPESPLVITVYTDNADNLIVVNNLQKKVSTIASNKLGLQNILTKYKLLGQKDVSVKQTDTAFQVILPLIKNSIV
;
A
#
# COMPACT_ATOMS: atom_id res chain seq x y z
N MET A 1 -2.04 -11.28 15.10
CA MET A 1 -3.42 -11.04 15.59
C MET A 1 -4.21 -12.31 15.47
N PRO A 2 -4.93 -12.78 16.49
CA PRO A 2 -5.73 -13.99 16.39
C PRO A 2 -6.85 -13.75 15.39
N SER A 3 -6.93 -14.59 14.36
CA SER A 3 -8.00 -14.57 13.38
C SER A 3 -9.34 -14.70 14.10
N SER A 4 -10.15 -13.67 14.10
CA SER A 4 -11.53 -13.81 14.56
C SER A 4 -12.17 -14.92 13.72
N ARG A 5 -12.66 -15.97 14.39
CA ARG A 5 -13.40 -17.05 13.74
C ARG A 5 -14.54 -16.40 12.94
N LYS A 6 -14.42 -16.44 11.63
CA LYS A 6 -15.47 -15.90 10.75
C LYS A 6 -16.73 -16.72 10.98
N THR A 7 -17.72 -16.13 11.60
CA THR A 7 -19.06 -16.71 11.70
C THR A 7 -19.78 -16.44 10.39
N LEU A 8 -20.23 -17.50 9.73
CA LEU A 8 -21.13 -17.35 8.57
C LEU A 8 -22.43 -16.71 9.05
N ASN A 9 -22.75 -15.53 8.53
CA ASN A 9 -24.06 -14.91 8.77
C ASN A 9 -25.08 -15.48 7.79
N ASP A 10 -25.48 -16.74 8.05
CA ASP A 10 -26.32 -17.55 7.19
C ASP A 10 -27.75 -17.78 7.74
N LYS A 11 -28.17 -16.97 8.73
CA LYS A 11 -29.47 -17.14 9.43
C LYS A 11 -30.66 -17.18 8.46
N TRP A 12 -30.71 -16.24 7.53
CA TRP A 12 -31.79 -16.18 6.54
C TRP A 12 -31.73 -17.34 5.56
N PHE A 13 -30.52 -17.79 5.22
CA PHE A 13 -30.30 -18.89 4.31
C PHE A 13 -30.82 -20.21 4.90
N ARG A 14 -30.61 -20.43 6.20
CA ARG A 14 -31.15 -21.58 6.93
C ARG A 14 -32.66 -21.48 7.09
N PHE A 15 -33.16 -20.31 7.49
CA PHE A 15 -34.58 -20.11 7.74
C PHE A 15 -35.46 -20.35 6.49
N ILE A 16 -34.99 -20.01 5.32
CA ILE A 16 -35.69 -20.21 4.04
C ILE A 16 -35.31 -21.55 3.39
N GLY A 17 -34.01 -21.85 3.35
CA GLY A 17 -33.46 -23.00 2.61
C GLY A 17 -33.87 -24.34 3.20
N ILE A 18 -33.88 -24.48 4.52
CA ILE A 18 -34.26 -25.75 5.18
C ILE A 18 -35.72 -26.12 4.89
N PRO A 19 -36.73 -25.26 5.15
CA PRO A 19 -38.10 -25.58 4.84
C PRO A 19 -38.34 -25.82 3.33
N PHE A 20 -37.68 -25.04 2.47
CA PHE A 20 -37.79 -25.20 1.03
C PHE A 20 -37.28 -26.56 0.55
N LEU A 21 -36.07 -26.96 1.00
CA LEU A 21 -35.51 -28.27 0.61
C LEU A 21 -36.31 -29.42 1.21
N THR A 22 -36.82 -29.26 2.44
CA THR A 22 -37.71 -30.25 3.04
C THR A 22 -38.98 -30.42 2.21
N PHE A 23 -39.63 -29.33 1.81
CA PHE A 23 -40.82 -29.37 0.98
C PHE A 23 -40.53 -30.06 -0.34
N MET A 24 -39.48 -29.68 -1.06
CA MET A 24 -39.09 -30.30 -2.33
C MET A 24 -38.78 -31.80 -2.21
N SER A 25 -38.05 -32.20 -1.17
CA SER A 25 -37.75 -33.61 -0.93
C SER A 25 -38.99 -34.39 -0.52
N HIS A 26 -39.88 -33.81 0.27
CA HIS A 26 -41.09 -34.41 0.76
C HIS A 26 -42.07 -34.66 -0.40
N GLU A 27 -42.29 -33.70 -1.28
CA GLU A 27 -43.16 -33.85 -2.45
C GLU A 27 -42.73 -34.99 -3.39
N VAL A 28 -41.40 -35.11 -3.64
CA VAL A 28 -40.85 -36.19 -4.44
C VAL A 28 -41.09 -37.55 -3.80
N PHE A 29 -40.89 -37.67 -2.49
CA PHE A 29 -41.03 -38.94 -1.75
C PHE A 29 -42.49 -39.35 -1.53
N PHE A 30 -43.32 -38.38 -1.11
CA PHE A 30 -44.70 -38.68 -0.75
C PHE A 30 -45.52 -39.12 -1.95
N ASN A 31 -45.28 -38.55 -3.15
CA ASN A 31 -45.99 -38.89 -4.36
C ASN A 31 -45.54 -40.22 -4.96
N GLU A 32 -44.30 -40.66 -4.78
CA GLU A 32 -43.80 -41.90 -5.43
C GLU A 32 -43.98 -43.15 -4.58
N HIS A 33 -44.10 -43.06 -3.24
CA HIS A 33 -44.00 -44.20 -2.34
C HIS A 33 -45.29 -44.54 -1.58
N HIS A 34 -46.47 -44.06 -1.99
CA HIS A 34 -47.79 -44.41 -1.43
C HIS A 34 -47.87 -44.42 0.11
N MET A 35 -47.05 -43.60 0.79
CA MET A 35 -47.05 -43.50 2.25
C MET A 35 -48.41 -43.06 2.82
N SER A 36 -49.29 -42.49 1.99
CA SER A 36 -50.67 -42.18 2.32
C SER A 36 -51.57 -43.42 2.57
N GLU A 37 -51.17 -44.59 2.05
CA GLU A 37 -51.91 -45.80 2.25
C GLU A 37 -51.65 -46.44 3.63
N GLU A 38 -50.59 -46.08 4.34
CA GLU A 38 -50.19 -46.64 5.61
C GLU A 38 -50.67 -45.85 6.84
N GLY A 39 -51.54 -44.85 6.68
CA GLY A 39 -52.19 -44.17 7.79
C GLY A 39 -51.44 -42.99 8.39
N PHE A 40 -50.30 -42.54 7.79
CA PHE A 40 -49.56 -41.38 8.23
C PHE A 40 -50.14 -40.10 7.65
N SER A 41 -50.22 -39.07 8.50
CA SER A 41 -50.58 -37.73 8.05
C SER A 41 -49.43 -37.06 7.27
N TYR A 42 -49.77 -36.37 6.17
CA TYR A 42 -48.84 -35.55 5.39
C TYR A 42 -47.91 -34.67 6.30
N TRP A 43 -48.50 -34.04 7.33
CA TRP A 43 -47.78 -33.15 8.23
C TRP A 43 -46.82 -33.88 9.15
N GLU A 44 -47.15 -35.09 9.61
CA GLU A 44 -46.25 -35.91 10.46
C GLU A 44 -44.98 -36.24 9.69
N VAL A 45 -45.13 -36.71 8.45
CA VAL A 45 -44.00 -37.05 7.58
C VAL A 45 -43.16 -35.78 7.27
N TYR A 46 -43.85 -34.68 6.97
CA TYR A 46 -43.15 -33.39 6.71
C TYR A 46 -42.30 -32.94 7.93
N PHE A 47 -42.82 -32.96 9.14
CA PHE A 47 -42.07 -32.49 10.30
C PHE A 47 -40.87 -33.39 10.63
N ILE A 48 -40.93 -34.67 10.35
CA ILE A 48 -39.82 -35.59 10.54
C ILE A 48 -38.77 -35.33 9.42
N ALA A 49 -39.19 -35.21 8.20
CA ALA A 49 -38.31 -34.81 7.09
C ALA A 49 -37.61 -33.47 7.36
N LEU A 50 -38.33 -32.51 8.01
CA LEU A 50 -37.76 -31.24 8.43
C LEU A 50 -36.66 -31.44 9.47
N ALA A 51 -36.87 -32.25 10.49
CA ALA A 51 -35.87 -32.57 11.50
C ALA A 51 -34.62 -33.21 10.90
N GLU A 52 -34.80 -34.15 9.98
CA GLU A 52 -33.69 -34.77 9.23
C GLU A 52 -32.93 -33.75 8.37
N THR A 53 -33.64 -32.87 7.65
CA THR A 53 -33.03 -31.85 6.83
C THR A 53 -32.21 -30.88 7.68
N VAL A 54 -32.71 -30.50 8.87
CA VAL A 54 -31.95 -29.69 9.85
C VAL A 54 -30.67 -30.42 10.26
N LEU A 55 -30.76 -31.71 10.58
CA LEU A 55 -29.59 -32.51 11.03
C LEU A 55 -28.50 -32.57 9.93
N VAL A 56 -28.90 -32.92 8.71
CA VAL A 56 -27.98 -32.97 7.56
C VAL A 56 -27.39 -31.60 7.25
N TRP A 57 -28.21 -30.54 7.30
CA TRP A 57 -27.75 -29.18 7.04
C TRP A 57 -26.71 -28.72 8.06
N GLU A 58 -26.98 -28.86 9.37
CA GLU A 58 -26.04 -28.43 10.43
C GLU A 58 -24.76 -29.27 10.39
N ALA A 59 -24.84 -30.57 10.11
CA ALA A 59 -23.65 -31.40 9.97
C ALA A 59 -22.77 -30.95 8.79
N ASN A 60 -23.35 -30.68 7.63
CA ASN A 60 -22.63 -30.14 6.47
C ASN A 60 -22.10 -28.72 6.73
N ARG A 61 -22.85 -27.89 7.45
CA ARG A 61 -22.40 -26.57 7.86
C ARG A 61 -21.13 -26.61 8.70
N LEU A 62 -20.98 -27.58 9.60
CA LEU A 62 -19.73 -27.76 10.37
C LEU A 62 -18.55 -28.05 9.45
N VAL A 63 -18.74 -28.86 8.41
CA VAL A 63 -17.71 -29.13 7.39
C VAL A 63 -17.33 -27.83 6.65
N LEU A 64 -18.32 -27.06 6.20
CA LEU A 64 -18.07 -25.76 5.55
C LEU A 64 -17.27 -24.83 6.44
N LEU A 65 -17.69 -24.65 7.70
CA LEU A 65 -17.00 -23.80 8.67
C LEU A 65 -15.55 -24.26 8.92
N TYR A 66 -15.32 -25.57 9.03
CA TYR A 66 -13.98 -26.10 9.19
C TYR A 66 -13.08 -25.76 8.01
N PHE A 67 -13.52 -26.02 6.78
CA PHE A 67 -12.70 -25.77 5.60
C PHE A 67 -12.54 -24.27 5.27
N HIS A 68 -13.54 -23.43 5.53
CA HIS A 68 -13.41 -21.97 5.41
C HIS A 68 -12.37 -21.40 6.39
N ASN A 69 -12.31 -21.93 7.61
CA ASN A 69 -11.29 -21.51 8.58
C ASN A 69 -9.92 -22.10 8.28
N ARG A 70 -9.84 -23.31 7.69
CA ARG A 70 -8.57 -23.97 7.39
C ARG A 70 -7.90 -23.43 6.12
N TYR A 71 -8.71 -23.01 5.13
CA TYR A 71 -8.27 -22.51 3.83
C TYR A 71 -8.97 -21.18 3.48
N PRO A 72 -8.66 -20.07 4.18
CA PRO A 72 -9.41 -18.82 4.03
C PRO A 72 -9.06 -18.02 2.76
N ALA A 73 -7.89 -18.26 2.15
CA ALA A 73 -7.40 -17.44 1.04
C ALA A 73 -7.99 -17.85 -0.31
N LEU A 74 -8.12 -16.88 -1.24
CA LEU A 74 -8.62 -17.12 -2.60
C LEU A 74 -7.74 -18.09 -3.41
N ASN A 75 -6.42 -18.05 -3.22
CA ASN A 75 -5.50 -18.97 -3.88
C ASN A 75 -5.59 -20.41 -3.37
N GLN A 76 -6.26 -20.65 -2.24
CA GLN A 76 -6.51 -21.97 -1.64
C GLN A 76 -7.89 -22.53 -2.03
N THR A 77 -8.62 -21.89 -2.93
CA THR A 77 -9.99 -22.27 -3.32
C THR A 77 -10.08 -23.72 -3.77
N ARG A 78 -9.11 -24.23 -4.54
CA ARG A 78 -9.12 -25.64 -5.01
C ARG A 78 -9.10 -26.62 -3.84
N GLN A 79 -8.20 -26.41 -2.86
CA GLN A 79 -8.08 -27.29 -1.68
C GLN A 79 -9.34 -27.21 -0.81
N ARG A 80 -9.89 -26.02 -0.66
CA ARG A 80 -11.14 -25.79 0.07
C ARG A 80 -12.32 -26.49 -0.59
N LEU A 81 -12.54 -26.29 -1.90
CA LEU A 81 -13.63 -26.91 -2.64
C LEU A 81 -13.56 -28.44 -2.62
N THR A 82 -12.39 -29.02 -2.85
CA THR A 82 -12.23 -30.48 -2.79
C THR A 82 -12.50 -31.03 -1.39
N GLY A 83 -12.02 -30.33 -0.35
CA GLY A 83 -12.27 -30.72 1.04
C GLY A 83 -13.73 -30.62 1.44
N ILE A 84 -14.42 -29.54 1.07
CA ILE A 84 -15.86 -29.35 1.29
C ILE A 84 -16.65 -30.42 0.57
N PHE A 85 -16.39 -30.64 -0.72
CA PHE A 85 -17.13 -31.62 -1.52
C PHE A 85 -17.02 -33.02 -0.91
N LEU A 86 -15.81 -33.51 -0.67
CA LEU A 86 -15.58 -34.83 -0.08
C LEU A 86 -16.12 -34.94 1.34
N GLY A 87 -15.89 -33.91 2.16
CA GLY A 87 -16.37 -33.88 3.54
C GLY A 87 -17.90 -33.88 3.63
N CYS A 88 -18.59 -33.07 2.82
CA CYS A 88 -20.04 -33.03 2.78
C CYS A 88 -20.64 -34.31 2.24
N LEU A 89 -20.07 -34.92 1.20
CA LEU A 89 -20.52 -36.23 0.69
C LEU A 89 -20.43 -37.30 1.79
N LEU A 90 -19.28 -37.37 2.46
CA LEU A 90 -19.05 -38.39 3.50
C LEU A 90 -19.98 -38.20 4.72
N VAL A 91 -20.11 -36.94 5.18
CA VAL A 91 -20.98 -36.61 6.30
C VAL A 91 -22.45 -36.88 5.98
N THR A 92 -22.90 -36.45 4.78
CA THR A 92 -24.29 -36.70 4.35
C THR A 92 -24.59 -38.18 4.23
N PHE A 93 -23.68 -38.94 3.61
CA PHE A 93 -23.82 -40.39 3.54
C PHE A 93 -23.94 -41.02 4.93
N ALA A 94 -23.03 -40.67 5.86
CA ALA A 94 -23.01 -41.22 7.20
C ALA A 94 -24.29 -40.87 7.99
N VAL A 95 -24.71 -39.59 7.94
CA VAL A 95 -25.91 -39.16 8.68
C VAL A 95 -27.15 -39.84 8.12
N ARG A 96 -27.34 -39.86 6.79
CA ARG A 96 -28.52 -40.49 6.15
C ARG A 96 -28.55 -41.99 6.41
N TYR A 97 -27.41 -42.70 6.27
CA TYR A 97 -27.35 -44.13 6.54
C TYR A 97 -27.72 -44.44 8.00
N LEU A 98 -27.17 -43.70 8.95
CA LEU A 98 -27.47 -43.88 10.37
C LEU A 98 -28.93 -43.58 10.71
N THR A 99 -29.52 -42.55 10.11
CA THR A 99 -30.93 -42.17 10.32
C THR A 99 -31.87 -43.29 9.82
N ILE A 100 -31.66 -43.77 8.57
CA ILE A 100 -32.48 -44.82 7.99
C ILE A 100 -32.30 -46.14 8.77
N TRP A 101 -31.05 -46.47 9.13
CA TRP A 101 -30.77 -47.66 9.96
C TRP A 101 -31.48 -47.60 11.32
N PHE A 102 -31.51 -46.40 11.94
CA PHE A 102 -32.23 -46.20 13.21
C PHE A 102 -33.74 -46.44 13.04
N TYR A 103 -34.35 -45.89 11.99
CA TYR A 103 -35.77 -46.08 11.71
C TYR A 103 -36.11 -47.55 11.44
N ASP A 104 -35.30 -48.26 10.67
CA ASP A 104 -35.48 -49.63 10.35
C ASP A 104 -35.36 -50.51 11.62
N LYS A 105 -34.38 -50.27 12.47
CA LYS A 105 -34.17 -51.03 13.71
C LYS A 105 -35.18 -50.76 14.81
N THR A 106 -35.70 -49.55 14.90
CA THR A 106 -36.67 -49.15 15.93
C THR A 106 -38.11 -49.36 15.51
N LEU A 107 -38.34 -49.67 14.24
CA LEU A 107 -39.68 -49.67 13.61
C LEU A 107 -40.45 -48.40 13.93
N PHE A 108 -39.75 -47.27 13.94
CA PHE A 108 -40.25 -45.97 14.37
C PHE A 108 -41.53 -45.56 13.63
N TRP A 109 -41.64 -45.97 12.37
CA TRP A 109 -42.80 -45.76 11.50
C TRP A 109 -43.74 -46.97 11.40
N GLY A 110 -43.39 -48.08 12.05
CA GLY A 110 -44.02 -49.36 11.76
C GLY A 110 -43.72 -49.93 10.35
N TYR A 111 -42.75 -49.32 9.66
CA TYR A 111 -42.39 -49.63 8.28
C TYR A 111 -40.91 -50.06 8.17
N VAL A 112 -40.64 -51.05 7.40
CA VAL A 112 -39.29 -51.52 7.08
C VAL A 112 -38.89 -51.02 5.70
N PHE A 113 -37.82 -50.25 5.66
CA PHE A 113 -37.33 -49.72 4.41
C PHE A 113 -36.82 -50.83 3.49
N PRO A 114 -37.33 -50.93 2.27
CA PRO A 114 -36.76 -51.87 1.28
C PRO A 114 -35.34 -51.40 0.92
N PRO A 115 -34.42 -52.34 0.54
CA PRO A 115 -33.03 -51.99 0.23
C PRO A 115 -32.89 -50.91 -0.84
N GLU A 116 -33.80 -50.83 -1.76
CA GLU A 116 -33.87 -49.81 -2.80
C GLU A 116 -34.13 -48.39 -2.23
N GLY A 117 -35.00 -48.31 -1.23
CA GLY A 117 -35.34 -47.07 -0.54
C GLY A 117 -34.14 -46.44 0.17
N TYR A 118 -33.20 -47.25 0.71
CA TYR A 118 -31.95 -46.77 1.32
C TYR A 118 -31.15 -45.96 0.27
N TRP A 119 -30.87 -46.56 -0.89
CA TRP A 119 -30.07 -45.94 -1.92
C TRP A 119 -30.73 -44.69 -2.51
N TYR A 120 -32.03 -44.77 -2.71
CA TYR A 120 -32.80 -43.64 -3.26
C TYR A 120 -32.73 -42.39 -2.36
N ASN A 121 -32.94 -42.59 -1.03
CA ASN A 121 -32.83 -41.55 -0.04
C ASN A 121 -31.45 -40.93 0.04
N ILE A 122 -30.38 -41.74 0.02
CA ILE A 122 -29.02 -41.29 0.04
C ILE A 122 -28.69 -40.48 -1.24
N LEU A 123 -29.13 -40.97 -2.39
CA LEU A 123 -28.87 -40.40 -3.70
C LEU A 123 -29.48 -38.98 -3.83
N ILE A 124 -30.72 -38.79 -3.37
CA ILE A 124 -31.38 -37.49 -3.34
C ILE A 124 -30.64 -36.54 -2.41
N ALA A 125 -30.28 -36.96 -1.20
CA ALA A 125 -29.55 -36.12 -0.27
C ALA A 125 -28.20 -35.68 -0.85
N LEU A 126 -27.50 -36.59 -1.55
CA LEU A 126 -26.23 -36.30 -2.20
C LEU A 126 -26.36 -35.32 -3.38
N LEU A 127 -27.51 -35.28 -4.04
CA LEU A 127 -27.78 -34.37 -5.14
C LEU A 127 -27.95 -32.90 -4.65
N TYR A 128 -28.55 -32.71 -3.48
CA TYR A 128 -28.72 -31.37 -2.92
C TYR A 128 -27.45 -30.78 -2.33
N VAL A 129 -26.53 -31.63 -1.84
CA VAL A 129 -25.28 -31.18 -1.18
C VAL A 129 -24.44 -30.25 -2.06
N PRO A 130 -24.11 -30.59 -3.32
CA PRO A 130 -23.29 -29.69 -4.15
C PRO A 130 -24.00 -28.38 -4.48
N ILE A 131 -25.32 -28.35 -4.56
CA ILE A 131 -26.10 -27.15 -4.81
C ILE A 131 -25.97 -26.19 -3.61
N VAL A 132 -26.24 -26.69 -2.42
CA VAL A 132 -26.15 -25.88 -1.19
C VAL A 132 -24.71 -25.44 -0.93
N ALA A 133 -23.74 -26.36 -1.03
CA ALA A 133 -22.32 -26.05 -0.86
C ALA A 133 -21.85 -25.01 -1.90
N GLY A 134 -22.30 -25.11 -3.16
CA GLY A 134 -21.99 -24.15 -4.22
C GLY A 134 -22.51 -22.77 -3.92
N ILE A 135 -23.72 -22.65 -3.38
CA ILE A 135 -24.27 -21.35 -2.97
C ILE A 135 -23.45 -20.73 -1.83
N TYR A 136 -23.11 -21.52 -0.78
CA TYR A 136 -22.26 -21.04 0.32
C TYR A 136 -20.90 -20.59 -0.17
N GLU A 137 -20.26 -21.35 -1.06
CA GLU A 137 -18.98 -20.99 -1.65
C GLU A 137 -19.06 -19.76 -2.53
N GLY A 138 -20.14 -19.62 -3.32
CA GLY A 138 -20.38 -18.44 -4.14
C GLY A 138 -20.49 -17.16 -3.29
N VAL A 139 -21.28 -17.21 -2.21
CA VAL A 139 -21.39 -16.08 -1.27
C VAL A 139 -20.05 -15.79 -0.59
N TYR A 140 -19.33 -16.81 -0.13
CA TYR A 140 -18.02 -16.67 0.48
C TYR A 140 -17.00 -16.05 -0.48
N PHE A 141 -16.94 -16.55 -1.71
CA PHE A 141 -16.07 -16.02 -2.76
C PHE A 141 -16.36 -14.56 -3.06
N PHE A 142 -17.64 -14.20 -3.21
CA PHE A 142 -18.07 -12.84 -3.49
C PHE A 142 -17.67 -11.87 -2.34
N GLN A 143 -17.85 -12.27 -1.10
CA GLN A 143 -17.44 -11.47 0.06
C GLN A 143 -15.92 -11.27 0.10
N GLN A 144 -15.14 -12.32 -0.13
CA GLN A 144 -13.68 -12.25 -0.17
C GLN A 144 -13.19 -11.39 -1.35
N TRP A 145 -13.79 -11.56 -2.52
CA TRP A 145 -13.46 -10.76 -3.69
C TRP A 145 -13.73 -9.27 -3.45
N LYS A 146 -14.91 -8.94 -2.90
CA LYS A 146 -15.27 -7.55 -2.56
C LYS A 146 -14.29 -6.93 -1.56
N GLN A 147 -13.90 -7.68 -0.54
CA GLN A 147 -12.90 -7.20 0.44
C GLN A 147 -11.54 -6.97 -0.20
N THR A 148 -11.03 -7.94 -0.96
CA THR A 148 -9.74 -7.82 -1.65
C THR A 148 -9.73 -6.69 -2.68
N PHE A 149 -10.84 -6.47 -3.37
CA PHE A 149 -10.99 -5.36 -4.31
C PHE A 149 -10.92 -4.01 -3.59
N ALA A 150 -11.67 -3.86 -2.48
CA ALA A 150 -11.66 -2.63 -1.69
C ALA A 150 -10.27 -2.33 -1.10
N GLU A 151 -9.55 -3.35 -0.61
CA GLU A 151 -8.17 -3.21 -0.10
C GLU A 151 -7.20 -2.75 -1.20
N LYS A 152 -7.30 -3.32 -2.41
CA LYS A 152 -6.49 -2.89 -3.56
C LYS A 152 -6.78 -1.46 -3.99
N GLU A 153 -8.03 -1.05 -3.98
CA GLU A 153 -8.43 0.31 -4.32
C GLU A 153 -7.94 1.32 -3.28
N ALA A 154 -8.05 1.00 -2.00
CA ALA A 154 -7.48 1.81 -0.91
C ALA A 154 -5.97 2.00 -1.03
N LEU A 155 -5.22 0.92 -1.30
CA LEU A 155 -3.76 0.98 -1.53
C LEU A 155 -3.41 1.82 -2.77
N LYS A 156 -4.23 1.76 -3.83
CA LYS A 156 -4.02 2.59 -5.03
C LYS A 156 -4.20 4.06 -4.72
N ILE A 157 -5.25 4.41 -3.95
CA ILE A 157 -5.51 5.79 -3.52
C ILE A 157 -4.36 6.29 -2.65
N GLU A 158 -3.91 5.51 -1.66
CA GLU A 158 -2.77 5.85 -0.80
C GLU A 158 -1.48 6.08 -1.60
N ASN A 159 -1.21 5.23 -2.60
CA ASN A 159 -0.06 5.41 -3.49
C ASN A 159 -0.17 6.70 -4.31
N LEU A 160 -1.33 6.99 -4.90
CA LEU A 160 -1.57 8.23 -5.63
C LEU A 160 -1.43 9.47 -4.73
N GLN A 161 -1.93 9.40 -3.49
CA GLN A 161 -1.77 10.45 -2.50
C GLN A 161 -0.29 10.71 -2.20
N THR A 162 0.47 9.63 -1.95
CA THR A 162 1.92 9.70 -1.71
C THR A 162 2.67 10.33 -2.89
N GLN A 163 2.30 9.96 -4.13
CA GLN A 163 2.87 10.56 -5.34
C GLN A 163 2.54 12.04 -5.46
N LEU A 164 1.28 12.44 -5.18
CA LEU A 164 0.86 13.84 -5.17
C LEU A 164 1.58 14.65 -4.10
N ASP A 165 1.75 14.11 -2.91
CA ASP A 165 2.45 14.79 -1.82
C ASP A 165 3.95 14.92 -2.12
N SER A 166 4.56 13.90 -2.75
CA SER A 166 5.92 13.98 -3.28
C SER A 166 6.05 15.06 -4.35
N LEU A 167 5.10 15.13 -5.29
CA LEU A 167 5.10 16.15 -6.34
C LEU A 167 4.93 17.57 -5.77
N LYS A 168 4.02 17.76 -4.80
CA LYS A 168 3.87 19.04 -4.09
C LYS A 168 5.11 19.43 -3.31
N ALA A 169 5.81 18.49 -2.70
CA ALA A 169 7.05 18.75 -1.97
C ALA A 169 8.21 19.19 -2.87
N GLN A 170 8.16 18.88 -4.17
CA GLN A 170 9.15 19.33 -5.15
C GLN A 170 9.13 20.86 -5.37
N ILE A 171 7.98 21.48 -5.16
CA ILE A 171 7.86 22.94 -5.15
C ILE A 171 7.95 23.35 -3.68
N ASN A 172 9.13 23.77 -3.22
CA ASN A 172 9.29 24.26 -1.84
C ASN A 172 8.37 25.49 -1.61
N PRO A 173 7.19 25.34 -0.95
CA PRO A 173 6.22 26.44 -0.86
C PRO A 173 6.79 27.63 -0.10
N HIS A 174 7.61 27.36 0.90
CA HIS A 174 8.25 28.41 1.71
C HIS A 174 9.26 29.22 0.88
N PHE A 175 10.02 28.57 0.01
CA PHE A 175 10.91 29.25 -0.93
C PHE A 175 10.11 30.11 -1.90
N LEU A 176 9.01 29.60 -2.45
CA LEU A 176 8.13 30.34 -3.36
C LEU A 176 7.55 31.60 -2.70
N PHE A 177 6.92 31.46 -1.51
CA PHE A 177 6.32 32.60 -0.82
C PHE A 177 7.36 33.66 -0.42
N ASN A 178 8.55 33.25 0.01
CA ASN A 178 9.62 34.18 0.34
C ASN A 178 10.10 34.99 -0.90
N ASN A 179 10.26 34.29 -2.05
CA ASN A 179 10.68 34.97 -3.28
C ASN A 179 9.58 35.91 -3.85
N LEU A 180 8.29 35.51 -3.72
CA LEU A 180 7.20 36.41 -4.11
C LEU A 180 7.12 37.64 -3.20
N GLY A 181 7.42 37.51 -1.90
CA GLY A 181 7.55 38.63 -0.97
C GLY A 181 8.68 39.57 -1.34
N SER A 182 9.87 39.03 -1.65
CA SER A 182 11.01 39.84 -2.12
C SER A 182 10.72 40.55 -3.45
N LEU A 183 10.06 39.87 -4.39
CA LEU A 183 9.64 40.43 -5.64
C LEU A 183 8.67 41.59 -5.47
N ALA A 184 7.70 41.47 -4.56
CA ALA A 184 6.73 42.55 -4.27
C ALA A 184 7.44 43.82 -3.74
N SER A 185 8.47 43.67 -2.89
CA SER A 185 9.27 44.80 -2.44
C SER A 185 10.08 45.42 -3.59
N LEU A 186 10.74 44.60 -4.44
CA LEU A 186 11.54 45.04 -5.55
C LEU A 186 10.72 45.84 -6.61
N ILE A 187 9.46 45.41 -6.85
CA ILE A 187 8.57 46.12 -7.80
C ILE A 187 8.36 47.59 -7.38
N MET A 188 8.33 47.85 -6.09
CA MET A 188 8.14 49.18 -5.52
C MET A 188 9.46 50.00 -5.48
N GLU A 189 10.60 49.32 -5.34
CA GLU A 189 11.91 49.94 -5.14
C GLU A 189 12.70 50.11 -6.46
N ASP A 190 12.78 49.03 -7.26
CA ASP A 190 13.54 48.99 -8.52
C ASP A 190 12.92 48.00 -9.52
N GLN A 191 12.18 48.52 -10.49
CA GLN A 191 11.51 47.69 -11.49
C GLN A 191 12.47 46.93 -12.41
N VAL A 192 13.69 47.43 -12.66
CA VAL A 192 14.68 46.74 -13.49
C VAL A 192 15.23 45.51 -12.74
N GLN A 193 15.54 45.67 -11.47
CA GLN A 193 15.92 44.54 -10.60
C GLN A 193 14.76 43.55 -10.45
N ALA A 194 13.51 43.98 -10.34
CA ALA A 194 12.35 43.12 -10.28
C ALA A 194 12.23 42.21 -11.52
N VAL A 195 12.44 42.74 -12.72
CA VAL A 195 12.43 41.97 -13.98
C VAL A 195 13.57 40.92 -13.99
N THR A 196 14.78 41.33 -13.58
CA THR A 196 15.93 40.42 -13.46
C THR A 196 15.62 39.29 -12.48
N PHE A 197 15.07 39.62 -11.30
CA PHE A 197 14.68 38.66 -10.27
C PHE A 197 13.66 37.64 -10.79
N VAL A 198 12.65 38.06 -11.57
CA VAL A 198 11.66 37.13 -12.18
C VAL A 198 12.33 36.19 -13.17
N ASN A 199 13.29 36.63 -13.97
CA ASN A 199 14.02 35.78 -14.91
C ASN A 199 14.87 34.76 -14.18
N GLU A 200 15.57 35.16 -13.11
CA GLU A 200 16.34 34.25 -12.25
C GLU A 200 15.43 33.20 -11.57
N LEU A 201 14.31 33.65 -11.01
CA LEU A 201 13.33 32.78 -10.37
C LEU A 201 12.76 31.77 -11.38
N SER A 202 12.46 32.19 -12.58
CA SER A 202 11.98 31.34 -13.67
C SER A 202 13.02 30.26 -14.03
N SER A 203 14.31 30.64 -14.10
CA SER A 203 15.42 29.74 -14.41
C SER A 203 15.61 28.72 -13.31
N VAL A 204 15.55 29.13 -12.05
CA VAL A 204 15.60 28.24 -10.87
C VAL A 204 14.47 27.21 -10.91
N TYR A 205 13.21 27.64 -11.09
CA TYR A 205 12.08 26.71 -11.13
C TYR A 205 12.13 25.74 -12.31
N ARG A 206 12.51 26.22 -13.48
CA ARG A 206 12.69 25.36 -14.67
C ARG A 206 13.72 24.26 -14.41
N TYR A 207 14.84 24.63 -13.81
CA TYR A 207 15.88 23.65 -13.46
C TYR A 207 15.37 22.64 -12.43
N VAL A 208 14.74 23.07 -11.34
CA VAL A 208 14.19 22.19 -10.29
C VAL A 208 13.21 21.16 -10.89
N LEU A 209 12.32 21.58 -11.78
CA LEU A 209 11.36 20.69 -12.43
C LEU A 209 12.05 19.67 -13.34
N GLN A 210 13.06 20.08 -14.14
CA GLN A 210 13.78 19.19 -15.05
C GLN A 210 14.77 18.27 -14.34
N ALA A 211 15.39 18.74 -13.27
CA ALA A 211 16.41 17.99 -12.52
C ALA A 211 15.82 16.81 -11.78
N ASN A 212 14.56 16.87 -11.36
CA ASN A 212 13.90 15.78 -10.67
C ASN A 212 13.65 14.53 -11.52
N GLU A 213 13.70 14.67 -12.85
CA GLU A 213 13.56 13.55 -13.79
C GLU A 213 14.89 12.80 -14.02
N LYS A 214 16.00 13.36 -13.57
CA LYS A 214 17.35 12.82 -13.82
C LYS A 214 17.94 12.21 -12.55
N HIS A 215 18.60 11.08 -12.69
CA HIS A 215 19.33 10.46 -11.58
C HIS A 215 20.68 11.14 -11.31
N LEU A 216 21.34 11.61 -12.36
CA LEU A 216 22.64 12.26 -12.35
C LEU A 216 22.67 13.41 -13.35
N ILE A 217 23.42 14.47 -13.02
CA ILE A 217 23.65 15.63 -13.88
C ILE A 217 25.11 16.06 -13.85
N ALA A 218 25.57 16.79 -14.86
CA ALA A 218 26.91 17.33 -14.90
C ALA A 218 27.10 18.45 -13.87
N LEU A 219 28.26 18.51 -13.24
CA LEU A 219 28.62 19.53 -12.24
C LEU A 219 28.47 20.95 -12.78
N LYS A 220 28.82 21.18 -14.06
CA LYS A 220 28.61 22.47 -14.72
C LYS A 220 27.14 22.94 -14.72
N SER A 221 26.19 22.00 -14.84
CA SER A 221 24.75 22.34 -14.83
C SER A 221 24.28 22.69 -13.42
N GLU A 222 24.80 22.01 -12.40
CA GLU A 222 24.54 22.35 -10.97
C GLU A 222 25.12 23.73 -10.63
N LEU A 223 26.34 24.03 -11.06
CA LEU A 223 26.97 25.32 -10.82
C LEU A 223 26.23 26.47 -11.50
N ALA A 224 25.80 26.30 -12.77
CA ALA A 224 25.01 27.28 -13.47
C ALA A 224 23.65 27.55 -12.77
N PHE A 225 23.03 26.49 -12.26
CA PHE A 225 21.81 26.62 -11.46
C PHE A 225 22.07 27.35 -10.14
N ILE A 226 23.18 27.05 -9.45
CA ILE A 226 23.55 27.67 -8.18
C ILE A 226 23.82 29.16 -8.37
N ASP A 227 24.36 29.58 -9.49
CA ASP A 227 24.56 30.99 -9.81
C ASP A 227 23.23 31.76 -9.80
N HIS A 228 22.25 31.29 -10.54
CA HIS A 228 20.88 31.87 -10.54
C HIS A 228 20.23 31.81 -9.14
N TYR A 229 20.36 30.66 -8.46
CA TYR A 229 19.82 30.49 -7.11
C TYR A 229 20.44 31.45 -6.10
N PHE A 230 21.77 31.65 -6.17
CA PHE A 230 22.50 32.54 -5.29
C PHE A 230 22.16 34.01 -5.51
N HIS A 231 21.87 34.44 -6.76
CA HIS A 231 21.34 35.75 -7.05
C HIS A 231 20.04 36.04 -6.30
N LEU A 232 19.11 35.09 -6.27
CA LEU A 232 17.88 35.22 -5.49
C LEU A 232 18.16 35.34 -3.97
N LEU A 233 19.15 34.58 -3.45
CA LEU A 233 19.56 34.68 -2.05
C LEU A 233 20.22 36.03 -1.71
N LYS A 234 21.05 36.56 -2.62
CA LYS A 234 21.68 37.88 -2.46
C LYS A 234 20.65 39.00 -2.35
N THR A 235 19.58 38.95 -3.12
CA THR A 235 18.45 39.88 -3.01
C THR A 235 17.83 39.90 -1.62
N ARG A 236 17.81 38.74 -0.94
CA ARG A 236 17.22 38.62 0.40
C ARG A 236 18.19 38.91 1.54
N PHE A 237 19.47 38.50 1.40
CA PHE A 237 20.45 38.55 2.48
C PHE A 237 21.52 39.63 2.27
N SER A 238 21.50 40.32 1.11
CA SER A 238 22.43 41.37 0.73
C SER A 238 23.92 40.98 1.00
N GLU A 239 24.67 41.77 1.74
CA GLU A 239 26.07 41.50 2.05
C GLU A 239 26.29 40.43 3.12
N GLY A 240 25.20 39.89 3.67
CA GLY A 240 25.28 38.83 4.71
C GLY A 240 25.65 37.43 4.19
N ILE A 241 25.74 37.21 2.86
CA ILE A 241 26.09 35.91 2.30
C ILE A 241 27.07 36.04 1.14
N GLU A 242 28.07 35.14 1.09
CA GLU A 242 29.05 35.06 0.01
C GLU A 242 29.21 33.62 -0.49
N LEU A 243 29.41 33.48 -1.81
CA LEU A 243 29.68 32.20 -2.46
C LEU A 243 30.96 32.27 -3.28
N HIS A 244 31.88 31.36 -3.06
CA HIS A 244 33.11 31.22 -3.81
C HIS A 244 33.13 29.84 -4.48
N CYS A 245 33.28 29.81 -5.80
CA CYS A 245 33.36 28.58 -6.58
C CYS A 245 34.73 28.45 -7.22
N GLN A 246 35.47 27.37 -6.94
CA GLN A 246 36.78 27.07 -7.49
C GLN A 246 36.82 25.61 -7.97
N VAL A 247 36.29 25.38 -9.17
CA VAL A 247 36.15 24.04 -9.73
C VAL A 247 37.08 23.89 -10.92
N GLU A 248 37.84 22.81 -10.94
CA GLU A 248 38.75 22.48 -12.03
C GLU A 248 37.98 22.22 -13.33
N PRO A 249 38.39 22.83 -14.48
CA PRO A 249 37.69 22.68 -15.75
C PRO A 249 37.48 21.23 -16.20
N GLN A 250 38.39 20.34 -15.87
CA GLN A 250 38.32 18.92 -16.22
C GLN A 250 37.20 18.18 -15.47
N GLN A 251 36.79 18.69 -14.31
CA GLN A 251 35.77 18.07 -13.45
C GLN A 251 34.35 18.62 -13.68
N MET A 252 34.22 19.63 -14.52
CA MET A 252 32.92 20.23 -14.87
C MET A 252 31.95 19.24 -15.50
N GLU A 253 32.43 18.22 -16.23
CA GLU A 253 31.62 17.20 -16.89
C GLU A 253 31.36 15.97 -15.98
N PHE A 254 31.93 15.94 -14.79
CA PHE A 254 31.66 14.87 -13.83
C PHE A 254 30.23 15.01 -13.28
N LEU A 255 29.68 13.88 -12.89
CA LEU A 255 28.27 13.77 -12.53
C LEU A 255 28.08 13.75 -11.02
N LEU A 256 26.92 14.29 -10.60
CA LEU A 256 26.45 14.20 -9.22
C LEU A 256 24.90 14.12 -9.20
N PRO A 257 24.28 13.70 -8.10
CA PRO A 257 22.82 13.78 -7.96
C PRO A 257 22.33 15.22 -8.03
N PRO A 258 21.23 15.50 -8.76
CA PRO A 258 20.70 16.83 -8.91
C PRO A 258 20.27 17.47 -7.59
N LEU A 259 20.32 18.80 -7.52
CA LEU A 259 19.97 19.66 -6.38
C LEU A 259 20.87 19.43 -5.15
N THR A 260 22.01 18.79 -5.31
CA THR A 260 22.96 18.52 -4.22
C THR A 260 23.55 19.80 -3.66
N LEU A 261 24.03 20.71 -4.50
CA LEU A 261 24.59 22.00 -4.05
C LEU A 261 23.52 22.89 -3.40
N GLN A 262 22.30 22.93 -3.95
CA GLN A 262 21.17 23.66 -3.35
C GLN A 262 20.93 23.18 -1.92
N LEU A 263 20.81 21.87 -1.71
CA LEU A 263 20.55 21.30 -0.40
C LEU A 263 21.65 21.63 0.62
N LEU A 264 22.92 21.70 0.19
CA LEU A 264 24.04 22.06 1.06
C LEU A 264 24.04 23.56 1.38
N ILE A 265 23.73 24.42 0.42
CA ILE A 265 23.60 25.86 0.63
C ILE A 265 22.40 26.16 1.54
N GLU A 266 21.25 25.54 1.31
CA GLU A 266 20.08 25.66 2.20
C GLU A 266 20.40 25.19 3.63
N ASN A 267 21.19 24.12 3.76
CA ASN A 267 21.64 23.64 5.06
C ASN A 267 22.53 24.67 5.77
N ALA A 268 23.47 25.27 5.05
CA ALA A 268 24.31 26.33 5.60
C ALA A 268 23.49 27.54 6.06
N ILE A 269 22.55 28.03 5.24
CA ILE A 269 21.65 29.15 5.56
C ILE A 269 20.75 28.83 6.78
N LYS A 270 20.23 27.62 6.84
CA LYS A 270 19.33 27.20 7.90
C LYS A 270 20.00 27.18 9.28
N HIS A 271 21.26 26.75 9.33
CA HIS A 271 21.97 26.49 10.60
C HIS A 271 22.84 27.64 11.07
N ASN A 272 23.08 28.66 10.26
CA ASN A 272 23.92 29.79 10.59
C ASN A 272 23.16 31.11 10.70
N ALA A 273 23.60 32.01 11.52
CA ALA A 273 23.21 33.40 11.53
C ALA A 273 23.79 34.07 10.26
N ILE A 274 23.03 35.00 9.66
CA ILE A 274 23.45 35.74 8.49
C ILE A 274 23.41 37.21 8.87
N LEU A 275 24.58 37.80 8.97
CA LEU A 275 24.76 39.18 9.40
C LEU A 275 25.68 39.92 8.41
N PRO A 276 25.40 41.16 8.03
CA PRO A 276 26.26 41.94 7.13
C PRO A 276 27.68 42.12 7.65
N GLU A 277 27.83 42.30 8.97
CA GLU A 277 29.14 42.50 9.60
C GLU A 277 29.97 41.20 9.70
N SER A 278 29.31 40.04 9.55
CA SER A 278 29.97 38.73 9.58
C SER A 278 29.25 37.82 8.61
N PRO A 279 29.57 37.87 7.31
CA PRO A 279 28.84 37.13 6.28
C PRO A 279 29.00 35.62 6.43
N LEU A 280 27.96 34.90 6.05
CA LEU A 280 28.01 33.46 5.83
C LEU A 280 28.76 33.18 4.53
N VAL A 281 30.00 32.72 4.64
CA VAL A 281 30.86 32.40 3.50
C VAL A 281 30.72 30.92 3.17
N ILE A 282 30.31 30.63 1.91
CA ILE A 282 30.20 29.26 1.38
C ILE A 282 31.22 29.10 0.27
N THR A 283 32.08 28.09 0.36
CA THR A 283 33.10 27.80 -0.63
C THR A 283 32.84 26.42 -1.23
N VAL A 284 32.77 26.35 -2.56
CA VAL A 284 32.61 25.13 -3.34
C VAL A 284 33.88 24.95 -4.17
N TYR A 285 34.58 23.83 -3.99
CA TYR A 285 35.79 23.55 -4.76
C TYR A 285 35.95 22.05 -5.00
N THR A 286 36.83 21.70 -5.93
CA THR A 286 37.19 20.30 -6.21
C THR A 286 38.61 20.01 -5.81
N ASP A 287 38.89 18.73 -5.45
CA ASP A 287 40.23 18.25 -5.16
C ASP A 287 40.77 17.33 -6.25
N ASN A 288 42.05 16.97 -6.15
CA ASN A 288 42.74 16.06 -7.09
C ASN A 288 42.27 14.58 -6.98
N ALA A 289 41.43 14.26 -5.98
CA ALA A 289 40.86 12.94 -5.78
C ALA A 289 39.42 12.81 -6.36
N ASP A 290 39.05 13.75 -7.23
CA ASP A 290 37.74 13.82 -7.87
C ASP A 290 36.57 13.97 -6.87
N ASN A 291 36.80 14.72 -5.78
CA ASN A 291 35.75 15.07 -4.85
C ASN A 291 35.31 16.52 -5.02
N LEU A 292 34.01 16.75 -4.87
CA LEU A 292 33.42 18.07 -4.69
C LEU A 292 33.35 18.36 -3.20
N ILE A 293 33.90 19.49 -2.78
CA ILE A 293 33.97 19.89 -1.38
C ILE A 293 33.16 21.19 -1.21
N VAL A 294 32.23 21.16 -0.27
CA VAL A 294 31.43 22.32 0.11
C VAL A 294 31.73 22.63 1.58
N VAL A 295 32.18 23.84 1.84
CA VAL A 295 32.56 24.32 3.17
C VAL A 295 31.80 25.60 3.48
N ASN A 296 31.32 25.75 4.69
CA ASN A 296 30.85 27.04 5.19
C ASN A 296 31.46 27.34 6.58
N ASN A 297 31.64 28.63 6.91
CA ASN A 297 31.95 29.07 8.26
C ASN A 297 30.77 28.81 9.20
N LEU A 298 31.03 28.60 10.50
CA LEU A 298 30.00 28.34 11.49
C LEU A 298 29.69 29.62 12.32
N GLN A 299 28.44 30.03 12.24
CA GLN A 299 27.88 31.14 13.03
C GLN A 299 26.54 30.65 13.64
N LYS A 300 26.66 29.82 14.70
CA LYS A 300 25.50 29.13 15.28
C LYS A 300 24.39 30.09 15.69
N LYS A 301 23.16 29.86 15.19
CA LYS A 301 21.95 30.56 15.64
C LYS A 301 21.70 30.26 17.14
N VAL A 302 21.32 31.28 17.90
CA VAL A 302 20.96 31.15 19.32
C VAL A 302 19.69 30.31 19.53
N SER A 303 18.78 30.28 18.53
CA SER A 303 17.59 29.47 18.57
C SER A 303 17.76 28.19 17.74
N THR A 304 17.89 27.05 18.41
CA THR A 304 17.87 25.73 17.78
C THR A 304 16.43 25.35 17.46
N ILE A 305 15.98 25.68 16.26
CA ILE A 305 14.80 24.98 15.70
C ILE A 305 15.23 23.53 15.47
N ALA A 306 14.51 22.59 16.06
CA ALA A 306 14.75 21.16 15.85
C ALA A 306 14.85 20.87 14.34
N SER A 307 16.08 20.68 13.84
CA SER A 307 16.28 20.45 12.42
C SER A 307 15.96 18.99 12.11
N ASN A 308 14.92 18.78 11.32
CA ASN A 308 14.82 17.53 10.57
C ASN A 308 16.07 17.46 9.68
N LYS A 309 17.02 16.58 10.01
CA LYS A 309 18.28 16.34 9.26
C LYS A 309 18.03 15.78 7.84
N LEU A 310 16.86 16.08 7.26
CA LEU A 310 16.35 15.48 6.03
C LEU A 310 17.19 15.81 4.80
N GLY A 311 17.71 17.05 4.67
CA GLY A 311 18.45 17.44 3.46
C GLY A 311 19.75 16.67 3.29
N LEU A 312 20.60 16.62 4.31
CA LEU A 312 21.86 15.88 4.27
C LEU A 312 21.63 14.37 4.19
N GLN A 313 20.60 13.85 4.90
CA GLN A 313 20.23 12.45 4.85
C GLN A 313 19.78 12.04 3.43
N ASN A 314 19.09 12.90 2.70
CA ASN A 314 18.70 12.66 1.32
C ASN A 314 19.92 12.52 0.38
N ILE A 315 20.93 13.37 0.56
CA ILE A 315 22.20 13.28 -0.18
C ILE A 315 22.87 11.94 0.09
N LEU A 316 23.06 11.59 1.37
CA LEU A 316 23.67 10.32 1.80
C LEU A 316 22.94 9.12 1.21
N THR A 317 21.61 9.13 1.23
CA THR A 317 20.78 8.06 0.68
C THR A 317 20.94 7.94 -0.84
N LYS A 318 20.95 9.07 -1.58
CA LYS A 318 21.15 9.08 -3.04
C LYS A 318 22.52 8.46 -3.40
N TYR A 319 23.60 8.86 -2.72
CA TYR A 319 24.94 8.32 -2.98
C TYR A 319 25.05 6.84 -2.67
N LYS A 320 24.43 6.39 -1.57
CA LYS A 320 24.37 4.96 -1.22
C LYS A 320 23.62 4.12 -2.25
N LEU A 321 22.49 4.62 -2.76
CA LEU A 321 21.72 3.95 -3.83
C LEU A 321 22.49 3.85 -5.14
N LEU A 322 23.39 4.81 -5.41
CA LEU A 322 24.26 4.80 -6.59
C LEU A 322 25.50 3.89 -6.44
N GLY A 323 25.68 3.24 -5.29
CA GLY A 323 26.83 2.39 -5.02
C GLY A 323 28.18 3.13 -4.99
N GLN A 324 28.15 4.44 -4.77
CA GLN A 324 29.34 5.29 -4.73
C GLN A 324 30.02 5.26 -3.36
N LYS A 325 31.27 5.81 -3.31
CA LYS A 325 31.99 6.02 -2.05
C LYS A 325 31.14 6.85 -1.09
N ASP A 326 31.34 6.63 0.20
CA ASP A 326 30.59 7.34 1.23
C ASP A 326 30.87 8.85 1.21
N VAL A 327 29.82 9.63 1.30
CA VAL A 327 29.89 11.07 1.54
C VAL A 327 30.47 11.31 2.95
N SER A 328 31.50 12.13 3.05
CA SER A 328 32.14 12.45 4.30
C SER A 328 31.68 13.82 4.82
N VAL A 329 31.31 13.89 6.08
CA VAL A 329 30.90 15.13 6.74
C VAL A 329 31.84 15.41 7.89
N LYS A 330 32.48 16.59 7.90
CA LYS A 330 33.37 17.04 8.95
C LYS A 330 32.87 18.36 9.55
N GLN A 331 32.90 18.46 10.84
CA GLN A 331 32.56 19.70 11.53
C GLN A 331 33.66 20.01 12.51
N THR A 332 34.20 21.23 12.42
CA THR A 332 35.13 21.82 13.39
C THR A 332 34.40 22.90 14.21
N ASP A 333 35.11 23.61 15.07
CA ASP A 333 34.54 24.73 15.82
C ASP A 333 34.19 25.93 14.92
N THR A 334 34.86 26.07 13.78
CA THR A 334 34.75 27.24 12.88
C THR A 334 34.13 26.92 11.51
N ALA A 335 34.07 25.68 11.10
CA ALA A 335 33.64 25.33 9.77
C ALA A 335 32.83 24.00 9.76
N PHE A 336 31.90 23.92 8.81
CA PHE A 336 31.18 22.70 8.43
C PHE A 336 31.54 22.34 6.98
N GLN A 337 31.97 21.10 6.76
CA GLN A 337 32.47 20.63 5.48
C GLN A 337 31.77 19.33 5.08
N VAL A 338 31.35 19.27 3.82
CA VAL A 338 30.82 18.06 3.17
C VAL A 338 31.70 17.72 1.97
N ILE A 339 32.14 16.47 1.88
CA ILE A 339 32.98 15.94 0.82
C ILE A 339 32.15 14.91 0.05
N LEU A 340 31.95 15.15 -1.23
CA LEU A 340 31.11 14.38 -2.14
C LEU A 340 31.97 13.78 -3.25
N PRO A 341 32.00 12.47 -3.46
CA PRO A 341 32.69 11.90 -4.62
C PRO A 341 31.96 12.26 -5.91
N LEU A 342 32.66 12.79 -6.89
CA LEU A 342 32.17 13.03 -8.23
C LEU A 342 32.21 11.73 -9.05
N ILE A 343 31.24 11.54 -9.90
CA ILE A 343 31.10 10.34 -10.71
C ILE A 343 31.60 10.65 -12.14
N LYS A 344 32.61 9.90 -12.59
CA LYS A 344 33.11 10.07 -13.94
C LYS A 344 32.04 9.69 -14.96
N ASN A 345 31.84 10.55 -15.94
CA ASN A 345 30.95 10.26 -17.05
C ASN A 345 31.60 9.17 -17.93
N SER A 346 31.22 7.92 -17.75
CA SER A 346 31.78 6.76 -18.48
C SER A 346 31.27 6.62 -19.92
N ILE A 347 30.64 7.70 -20.47
CA ILE A 347 30.16 7.73 -21.86
C ILE A 347 31.04 8.70 -22.65
N VAL A 348 32.20 8.21 -23.05
CA VAL A 348 32.91 8.64 -24.25
C VAL A 348 33.37 7.39 -24.96
#